data_ee71a1a421ea90755d711cbe459de649
#
_entry.id   ee71a1a421ea90755d711cbe459de649
#
_cell.length_a   1.000
_cell.length_b   1.000
_cell.length_c   1.000
_cell.angle_alpha   90.00
_cell.angle_beta   90.00
_cell.angle_gamma   90.00
#
_symmetry.space_group_name_H-M   'P 1'
#
loop_
_entity.id
_entity.type
_entity.pdbx_description
1 polymer ?
#
loop_
_entity_poly.entity_id
_entity_poly.type
_entity_poly.pdbx_seq_one_letter_code
_entity_poly.pdbx_strand_id
1 'polypeptide(L)'
;MNELLVEFLGGFTKTNQWSAILPEIMLGVLALALLGAEMALPKNKQTLIPRLAIWGQVIVLLVVIGCIVWCNVGESEYFSGLIIQNDITQIMRAFFLVSSILVCYLGQIYLSKQSLPKTEFYALVLIIAAAMMLLVQSANFVMLFVALETVTVAFYVLVAYSRTSQFSLESGLKYLILGALSSGILLFGIVLLYGIAGNPELMGSSRDSLNYNELAKFITLNTNNLVGVDNMIVKIGTLLVVAGICFKIGAVPFQIWVPDVYQGAPTPVTAVSYTHLTLPTTWL
;
A
#
# COMPACT_ATOMS: atom_id res chain seq x y z
N MET A 1 -3.40 15.20 36.55
CA MET A 1 -2.58 15.28 35.33
C MET A 1 -1.70 14.04 35.15
N ASN A 2 -1.06 13.55 36.22
CA ASN A 2 -0.22 12.33 36.15
C ASN A 2 -1.02 11.03 35.94
N GLU A 3 -2.21 10.89 36.54
CA GLU A 3 -3.05 9.68 36.35
C GLU A 3 -3.60 9.58 34.93
N LEU A 4 -4.07 10.66 34.34
CA LEU A 4 -4.50 10.73 32.93
C LEU A 4 -3.36 10.40 31.96
N LEU A 5 -2.13 10.84 32.26
CA LEU A 5 -0.95 10.52 31.47
C LEU A 5 -0.57 9.03 31.60
N VAL A 6 -0.66 8.46 32.79
CA VAL A 6 -0.37 7.04 33.04
C VAL A 6 -1.42 6.15 32.39
N GLU A 7 -2.70 6.53 32.44
CA GLU A 7 -3.79 5.82 31.77
C GLU A 7 -3.67 5.91 30.25
N PHE A 8 -3.31 7.08 29.70
CA PHE A 8 -3.04 7.29 28.28
C PHE A 8 -1.83 6.47 27.81
N LEU A 9 -0.71 6.51 28.54
CA LEU A 9 0.48 5.72 28.23
C LEU A 9 0.23 4.21 28.40
N GLY A 10 -0.53 3.80 29.40
CA GLY A 10 -0.93 2.41 29.62
C GLY A 10 -1.86 1.86 28.53
N GLY A 11 -2.76 2.69 28.00
CA GLY A 11 -3.56 2.37 26.81
C GLY A 11 -2.70 2.24 25.56
N PHE A 12 -1.77 3.16 25.35
CA PHE A 12 -0.86 3.17 24.22
C PHE A 12 0.03 1.92 24.13
N THR A 13 0.53 1.43 25.26
CA THR A 13 1.38 0.21 25.30
C THR A 13 0.59 -1.08 25.07
N LYS A 14 -0.70 -1.11 25.37
CA LYS A 14 -1.56 -2.29 25.15
C LYS A 14 -2.03 -2.41 23.71
N THR A 15 -2.26 -1.29 23.01
CA THR A 15 -2.75 -1.27 21.63
C THR A 15 -1.62 -1.28 20.60
N ASN A 16 -0.41 -0.81 20.95
CA ASN A 16 0.74 -0.76 20.05
C ASN A 16 1.55 -2.06 20.10
N GLN A 17 0.99 -3.13 19.58
CA GLN A 17 1.71 -4.41 19.44
C GLN A 17 2.51 -4.42 18.14
N TRP A 18 3.80 -4.12 18.23
CA TRP A 18 4.73 -4.16 17.10
C TRP A 18 4.85 -5.55 16.44
N SER A 19 4.50 -6.60 17.17
CA SER A 19 4.43 -7.96 16.64
C SER A 19 3.43 -8.12 15.50
N ALA A 20 2.37 -7.29 15.46
CA ALA A 20 1.35 -7.32 14.42
C ALA A 20 1.90 -6.93 13.03
N ILE A 21 2.85 -5.98 12.97
CA ILE A 21 3.48 -5.50 11.74
C ILE A 21 4.92 -6.02 11.56
N LEU A 22 5.30 -7.06 12.32
CA LEU A 22 6.65 -7.62 12.28
C LEU A 22 7.08 -8.09 10.87
N PRO A 23 6.25 -8.80 10.06
CA PRO A 23 6.63 -9.18 8.72
C PRO A 23 6.90 -7.99 7.79
N GLU A 24 6.13 -6.91 7.90
CA GLU A 24 6.33 -5.68 7.12
C GLU A 24 7.63 -4.98 7.52
N ILE A 25 7.91 -4.91 8.81
CA ILE A 25 9.18 -4.38 9.32
C ILE A 25 10.36 -5.23 8.83
N MET A 26 10.24 -6.56 8.86
CA MET A 26 11.28 -7.45 8.35
C MET A 26 11.58 -7.18 6.87
N LEU A 27 10.56 -6.96 6.04
CA LEU A 27 10.75 -6.60 4.63
C LEU A 27 11.44 -5.23 4.47
N GLY A 28 11.05 -4.24 5.27
CA GLY A 28 11.69 -2.92 5.27
C GLY A 28 13.17 -3.01 5.67
N VAL A 29 13.47 -3.73 6.73
CA VAL A 29 14.87 -3.98 7.18
C VAL A 29 15.65 -4.75 6.13
N LEU A 30 15.04 -5.75 5.47
CA LEU A 30 15.67 -6.51 4.39
C LEU A 30 15.99 -5.59 3.20
N ALA A 31 15.09 -4.69 2.82
CA ALA A 31 15.32 -3.72 1.74
C ALA A 31 16.51 -2.81 2.06
N LEU A 32 16.59 -2.27 3.27
CA LEU A 32 17.72 -1.46 3.73
C LEU A 32 19.01 -2.27 3.81
N ALA A 33 18.94 -3.53 4.27
CA ALA A 33 20.10 -4.42 4.33
C ALA A 33 20.65 -4.75 2.94
N LEU A 34 19.79 -4.89 1.91
CA LEU A 34 20.23 -5.09 0.53
C LEU A 34 20.97 -3.87 -0.01
N LEU A 35 20.47 -2.65 0.26
CA LEU A 35 21.14 -1.41 -0.14
C LEU A 35 22.49 -1.26 0.58
N GLY A 36 22.55 -1.57 1.86
CA GLY A 36 23.81 -1.59 2.63
C GLY A 36 24.79 -2.67 2.13
N ALA A 37 24.28 -3.83 1.77
CA ALA A 37 25.09 -4.91 1.21
C ALA A 37 25.73 -4.55 -0.14
N GLU A 38 25.02 -3.77 -0.98
CA GLU A 38 25.60 -3.27 -2.23
C GLU A 38 26.83 -2.38 -2.00
N MET A 39 26.76 -1.53 -0.97
CA MET A 39 27.87 -0.64 -0.61
C MET A 39 29.04 -1.41 0.00
N ALA A 40 28.78 -2.49 0.74
CA ALA A 40 29.80 -3.26 1.47
C ALA A 40 30.43 -4.37 0.62
N LEU A 41 29.70 -4.93 -0.37
CA LEU A 41 30.15 -6.09 -1.13
C LEU A 41 30.97 -5.69 -2.36
N PRO A 42 32.09 -6.36 -2.65
CA PRO A 42 32.83 -6.16 -3.87
C PRO A 42 32.00 -6.60 -5.09
N LYS A 43 32.23 -5.95 -6.25
CA LYS A 43 31.46 -6.16 -7.49
C LYS A 43 31.28 -7.63 -7.90
N ASN A 44 32.28 -8.49 -7.61
CA ASN A 44 32.20 -9.94 -7.92
C ASN A 44 31.15 -10.70 -7.08
N LYS A 45 30.73 -10.17 -5.93
CA LYS A 45 29.75 -10.82 -5.04
C LYS A 45 28.34 -10.24 -5.15
N GLN A 46 28.12 -9.23 -5.97
CA GLN A 46 26.80 -8.63 -6.17
C GLN A 46 25.77 -9.60 -6.79
N THR A 47 26.21 -10.71 -7.36
CA THR A 47 25.32 -11.81 -7.80
C THR A 47 24.59 -12.52 -6.65
N LEU A 48 25.00 -12.28 -5.40
CA LEU A 48 24.31 -12.81 -4.22
C LEU A 48 23.07 -12.00 -3.85
N ILE A 49 23.00 -10.72 -4.22
CA ILE A 49 21.91 -9.79 -3.82
C ILE A 49 20.52 -10.32 -4.22
N PRO A 50 20.28 -10.76 -5.49
CA PRO A 50 18.98 -11.33 -5.86
C PRO A 50 18.59 -12.54 -5.02
N ARG A 51 19.57 -13.40 -4.71
CA ARG A 51 19.34 -14.60 -3.89
C ARG A 51 19.00 -14.22 -2.46
N LEU A 52 19.69 -13.23 -1.88
CA LEU A 52 19.38 -12.72 -0.54
C LEU A 52 17.98 -12.11 -0.47
N ALA A 53 17.56 -11.36 -1.51
CA ALA A 53 16.22 -10.82 -1.61
C ALA A 53 15.15 -11.93 -1.61
N ILE A 54 15.33 -12.96 -2.45
CA ILE A 54 14.37 -14.06 -2.55
C ILE A 54 14.32 -14.89 -1.26
N TRP A 55 15.48 -15.30 -0.73
CA TRP A 55 15.52 -16.09 0.51
C TRP A 55 15.02 -15.33 1.72
N GLY A 56 15.32 -14.02 1.80
CA GLY A 56 14.78 -13.16 2.85
C GLY A 56 13.24 -13.10 2.83
N GLN A 57 12.63 -12.96 1.64
CA GLN A 57 11.17 -13.00 1.49
C GLN A 57 10.58 -14.37 1.82
N VAL A 58 11.26 -15.47 1.46
CA VAL A 58 10.83 -16.82 1.84
C VAL A 58 10.80 -16.99 3.37
N ILE A 59 11.79 -16.44 4.09
CA ILE A 59 11.79 -16.47 5.54
C ILE A 59 10.58 -15.69 6.09
N VAL A 60 10.32 -14.49 5.57
CA VAL A 60 9.15 -13.70 5.98
C VAL A 60 7.84 -14.44 5.68
N LEU A 61 7.74 -15.10 4.53
CA LEU A 61 6.58 -15.92 4.16
C LEU A 61 6.36 -17.07 5.16
N LEU A 62 7.43 -17.75 5.58
CA LEU A 62 7.33 -18.80 6.59
C LEU A 62 6.85 -18.27 7.93
N VAL A 63 7.26 -17.04 8.32
CA VAL A 63 6.75 -16.38 9.54
C VAL A 63 5.25 -16.10 9.40
N VAL A 64 4.79 -15.56 8.26
CA VAL A 64 3.36 -15.30 8.03
C VAL A 64 2.54 -16.60 8.04
N ILE A 65 3.02 -17.65 7.38
CA ILE A 65 2.34 -18.97 7.39
C ILE A 65 2.32 -19.55 8.82
N GLY A 66 3.41 -19.41 9.57
CA GLY A 66 3.46 -19.81 10.98
C GLY A 66 2.42 -19.06 11.83
N CYS A 67 2.23 -17.76 11.60
CA CYS A 67 1.18 -16.99 12.26
C CYS A 67 -0.23 -17.50 11.88
N ILE A 68 -0.48 -17.85 10.62
CA ILE A 68 -1.76 -18.39 10.15
C ILE A 68 -2.09 -19.74 10.84
N VAL A 69 -1.08 -20.60 10.97
CA VAL A 69 -1.30 -21.98 11.46
C VAL A 69 -1.37 -22.04 12.99
N TRP A 70 -0.59 -21.23 13.69
CA TRP A 70 -0.46 -21.32 15.17
C TRP A 70 -1.19 -20.23 15.94
N CYS A 71 -1.39 -19.06 15.34
CA CYS A 71 -2.18 -18.01 15.95
C CYS A 71 -3.59 -18.11 15.39
N ASN A 72 -4.58 -18.58 16.18
CA ASN A 72 -5.99 -18.38 15.85
C ASN A 72 -6.24 -16.87 15.86
N VAL A 73 -6.04 -16.22 14.73
CA VAL A 73 -6.17 -14.76 14.60
C VAL A 73 -7.64 -14.44 14.50
N GLY A 74 -8.30 -14.32 15.66
CA GLY A 74 -9.60 -13.66 15.73
C GLY A 74 -9.46 -12.21 15.26
N GLU A 75 -10.58 -11.59 14.95
CA GLU A 75 -10.62 -10.17 14.55
C GLU A 75 -9.97 -9.30 15.65
N SER A 76 -8.82 -8.70 15.35
CA SER A 76 -8.03 -7.93 16.31
C SER A 76 -7.65 -6.58 15.71
N GLU A 77 -7.94 -5.52 16.47
CA GLU A 77 -7.55 -4.16 16.11
C GLU A 77 -6.24 -3.78 16.81
N TYR A 78 -5.34 -3.18 16.04
CA TYR A 78 -4.03 -2.73 16.52
C TYR A 78 -3.82 -1.25 16.19
N PHE A 79 -2.92 -0.60 16.94
CA PHE A 79 -2.56 0.80 16.75
C PHE A 79 -3.79 1.74 16.78
N SER A 80 -4.64 1.58 17.80
CA SER A 80 -5.85 2.40 17.98
C SER A 80 -6.78 2.39 16.77
N GLY A 81 -6.99 1.20 16.14
CA GLY A 81 -7.90 1.06 15.01
C GLY A 81 -7.32 1.46 13.64
N LEU A 82 -6.00 1.67 13.53
CA LEU A 82 -5.36 1.90 12.23
C LEU A 82 -5.26 0.62 11.40
N ILE A 83 -5.07 -0.53 12.07
CA ILE A 83 -4.81 -1.83 11.46
C ILE A 83 -5.78 -2.86 12.03
N ILE A 84 -6.40 -3.65 11.15
CA ILE A 84 -7.21 -4.81 11.52
C ILE A 84 -6.56 -6.07 10.95
N GLN A 85 -6.42 -7.09 11.81
CA GLN A 85 -5.99 -8.42 11.39
C GLN A 85 -7.15 -9.41 11.52
N ASN A 86 -7.38 -10.17 10.47
CA ASN A 86 -8.31 -11.29 10.39
C ASN A 86 -7.72 -12.35 9.45
N ASP A 87 -8.39 -13.49 9.32
CA ASP A 87 -7.91 -14.59 8.47
C ASP A 87 -7.71 -14.17 7.01
N ILE A 88 -8.59 -13.31 6.49
CA ILE A 88 -8.52 -12.81 5.11
C ILE A 88 -7.25 -11.95 4.92
N THR A 89 -6.97 -11.07 5.88
CA THR A 89 -5.77 -10.20 5.80
C THR A 89 -4.49 -11.03 5.84
N GLN A 90 -4.44 -12.10 6.62
CA GLN A 90 -3.27 -12.98 6.68
C GLN A 90 -3.05 -13.75 5.37
N ILE A 91 -4.13 -14.28 4.77
CA ILE A 91 -4.06 -14.95 3.47
C ILE A 91 -3.58 -13.97 2.38
N MET A 92 -4.09 -12.74 2.37
CA MET A 92 -3.67 -11.72 1.42
C MET A 92 -2.20 -11.29 1.61
N ARG A 93 -1.71 -11.23 2.87
CA ARG A 93 -0.29 -11.00 3.16
C ARG A 93 0.59 -12.09 2.54
N ALA A 94 0.22 -13.36 2.72
CA ALA A 94 0.93 -14.48 2.10
C ALA A 94 0.89 -14.40 0.57
N PHE A 95 -0.26 -14.04 -0.02
CA PHE A 95 -0.41 -13.85 -1.46
C PHE A 95 0.54 -12.77 -2.02
N PHE A 96 0.62 -11.60 -1.37
CA PHE A 96 1.53 -10.53 -1.81
C PHE A 96 3.01 -10.91 -1.68
N LEU A 97 3.37 -11.68 -0.66
CA LEU A 97 4.73 -12.20 -0.52
C LEU A 97 5.08 -13.19 -1.65
N VAL A 98 4.20 -14.13 -1.97
CA VAL A 98 4.39 -15.07 -3.09
C VAL A 98 4.54 -14.30 -4.40
N SER A 99 3.66 -13.33 -4.66
CA SER A 99 3.74 -12.48 -5.85
C SER A 99 5.07 -11.72 -5.92
N SER A 100 5.52 -11.15 -4.82
CA SER A 100 6.80 -10.42 -4.73
C SER A 100 8.00 -11.33 -4.98
N ILE A 101 7.99 -12.57 -4.48
CA ILE A 101 9.03 -13.58 -4.76
C ILE A 101 9.08 -13.88 -6.26
N LEU A 102 7.93 -14.06 -6.93
CA LEU A 102 7.86 -14.28 -8.37
C LEU A 102 8.43 -13.09 -9.16
N VAL A 103 8.10 -11.85 -8.74
CA VAL A 103 8.67 -10.64 -9.35
C VAL A 103 10.19 -10.59 -9.21
N CYS A 104 10.71 -10.89 -8.03
CA CYS A 104 12.15 -10.92 -7.79
C CYS A 104 12.82 -11.99 -8.66
N TYR A 105 12.20 -13.15 -8.83
CA TYR A 105 12.70 -14.21 -9.69
C TYR A 105 12.72 -13.79 -11.18
N LEU A 106 11.62 -13.24 -11.68
CA LEU A 106 11.54 -12.69 -13.04
C LEU A 106 12.53 -11.54 -13.23
N GLY A 107 12.66 -10.66 -12.24
CA GLY A 107 13.63 -9.57 -12.21
C GLY A 107 15.06 -10.07 -12.31
N GLN A 108 15.41 -11.18 -11.65
CA GLN A 108 16.74 -11.78 -11.74
C GLN A 108 17.06 -12.21 -13.16
N ILE A 109 16.12 -12.85 -13.88
CA ILE A 109 16.30 -13.29 -15.26
C ILE A 109 16.42 -12.08 -16.21
N TYR A 110 15.58 -11.07 -16.03
CA TYR A 110 15.54 -9.86 -16.86
C TYR A 110 16.80 -9.02 -16.69
N LEU A 111 17.15 -8.67 -15.44
CA LEU A 111 18.29 -7.81 -15.12
C LEU A 111 19.65 -8.50 -15.37
N SER A 112 19.69 -9.84 -15.44
CA SER A 112 20.93 -10.54 -15.83
C SER A 112 21.34 -10.25 -17.27
N LYS A 113 20.38 -9.93 -18.13
CA LYS A 113 20.57 -9.65 -19.56
C LYS A 113 20.79 -8.16 -19.86
N GLN A 114 20.60 -7.29 -18.88
CA GLN A 114 20.71 -5.84 -19.04
C GLN A 114 21.76 -5.24 -18.10
N SER A 115 22.33 -4.10 -18.49
CA SER A 115 23.31 -3.34 -17.71
C SER A 115 22.66 -2.34 -16.75
N LEU A 116 21.50 -2.68 -16.17
CA LEU A 116 20.79 -1.84 -15.24
C LEU A 116 21.24 -2.10 -13.78
N PRO A 117 21.11 -1.13 -12.87
CA PRO A 117 21.31 -1.36 -11.44
C PRO A 117 20.41 -2.49 -10.97
N LYS A 118 20.90 -3.39 -10.13
CA LYS A 118 20.16 -4.60 -9.75
C LYS A 118 19.54 -4.48 -8.36
N THR A 119 20.26 -3.90 -7.42
CA THR A 119 19.89 -3.86 -6.01
C THR A 119 18.69 -2.94 -5.75
N GLU A 120 18.69 -1.74 -6.37
CA GLU A 120 17.59 -0.78 -6.24
C GLU A 120 16.25 -1.40 -6.65
N PHE A 121 16.24 -2.24 -7.70
CA PHE A 121 15.04 -2.95 -8.15
C PHE A 121 14.47 -3.87 -7.06
N TYR A 122 15.31 -4.70 -6.44
CA TYR A 122 14.86 -5.61 -5.38
C TYR A 122 14.40 -4.86 -4.13
N ALA A 123 15.11 -3.80 -3.74
CA ALA A 123 14.71 -2.97 -2.61
C ALA A 123 13.33 -2.34 -2.81
N LEU A 124 13.05 -1.81 -4.01
CA LEU A 124 11.74 -1.24 -4.35
C LEU A 124 10.64 -2.31 -4.33
N VAL A 125 10.88 -3.50 -4.88
CA VAL A 125 9.91 -4.60 -4.86
C VAL A 125 9.58 -5.02 -3.43
N LEU A 126 10.56 -5.07 -2.53
CA LEU A 126 10.35 -5.38 -1.11
C LEU A 126 9.51 -4.30 -0.41
N ILE A 127 9.77 -3.03 -0.68
CA ILE A 127 9.00 -1.91 -0.14
C ILE A 127 7.55 -1.97 -0.62
N ILE A 128 7.32 -2.26 -1.92
CA ILE A 128 5.98 -2.43 -2.48
C ILE A 128 5.26 -3.59 -1.77
N ALA A 129 5.91 -4.73 -1.60
CA ALA A 129 5.31 -5.88 -0.92
C ALA A 129 4.91 -5.54 0.52
N ALA A 130 5.77 -4.87 1.28
CA ALA A 130 5.47 -4.41 2.63
C ALA A 130 4.28 -3.44 2.66
N ALA A 131 4.24 -2.47 1.74
CA ALA A 131 3.16 -1.50 1.64
C ALA A 131 1.82 -2.14 1.22
N MET A 132 1.83 -3.13 0.31
CA MET A 132 0.63 -3.90 -0.06
C MET A 132 0.10 -4.73 1.11
N MET A 133 0.97 -5.31 1.93
CA MET A 133 0.59 -6.01 3.14
C MET A 133 -0.05 -5.06 4.17
N LEU A 134 0.48 -3.85 4.34
CA LEU A 134 -0.11 -2.82 5.18
C LEU A 134 -1.45 -2.33 4.63
N LEU A 135 -1.57 -2.19 3.32
CA LEU A 135 -2.80 -1.74 2.66
C LEU A 135 -3.99 -2.66 2.97
N VAL A 136 -3.78 -3.97 2.91
CA VAL A 136 -4.85 -4.96 3.19
C VAL A 136 -5.29 -4.95 4.65
N GLN A 137 -4.41 -4.58 5.55
CA GLN A 137 -4.70 -4.46 6.98
C GLN A 137 -5.28 -3.10 7.36
N SER A 138 -5.34 -2.14 6.44
CA SER A 138 -5.80 -0.79 6.74
C SER A 138 -7.27 -0.78 7.18
N ALA A 139 -7.54 -0.20 8.34
CA ALA A 139 -8.88 0.02 8.88
C ALA A 139 -9.27 1.51 8.88
N ASN A 140 -8.35 2.35 8.45
CA ASN A 140 -8.45 3.80 8.51
C ASN A 140 -7.98 4.42 7.20
N PHE A 141 -8.62 5.52 6.78
CA PHE A 141 -8.27 6.23 5.55
C PHE A 141 -6.84 6.78 5.54
N VAL A 142 -6.27 7.13 6.69
CA VAL A 142 -4.87 7.58 6.77
C VAL A 142 -3.94 6.44 6.41
N MET A 143 -4.15 5.25 7.01
CA MET A 143 -3.33 4.08 6.74
C MET A 143 -3.46 3.63 5.28
N LEU A 144 -4.69 3.63 4.74
CA LEU A 144 -4.95 3.36 3.33
C LEU A 144 -4.16 4.32 2.44
N PHE A 145 -4.25 5.63 2.70
CA PHE A 145 -3.58 6.65 1.90
C PHE A 145 -2.06 6.47 1.92
N VAL A 146 -1.46 6.33 3.11
CA VAL A 146 -0.01 6.16 3.26
C VAL A 146 0.48 4.89 2.55
N ALA A 147 -0.22 3.77 2.72
CA ALA A 147 0.14 2.51 2.05
C ALA A 147 0.03 2.63 0.53
N LEU A 148 -1.09 3.19 0.01
CA LEU A 148 -1.27 3.43 -1.44
C LEU A 148 -0.19 4.34 -2.01
N GLU A 149 0.15 5.45 -1.33
CA GLU A 149 1.19 6.35 -1.82
C GLU A 149 2.57 5.71 -1.81
N THR A 150 2.88 4.90 -0.80
CA THR A 150 4.15 4.15 -0.77
C THR A 150 4.26 3.21 -1.98
N VAL A 151 3.19 2.49 -2.30
CA VAL A 151 3.14 1.63 -3.48
C VAL A 151 3.32 2.46 -4.76
N THR A 152 2.55 3.54 -4.92
CA THR A 152 2.57 4.33 -6.17
C THR A 152 3.88 5.04 -6.39
N VAL A 153 4.49 5.62 -5.36
CA VAL A 153 5.82 6.27 -5.47
C VAL A 153 6.89 5.25 -5.90
N ALA A 154 6.87 4.05 -5.31
CA ALA A 154 7.80 3.00 -5.71
C ALA A 154 7.57 2.55 -7.17
N PHE A 155 6.31 2.47 -7.63
CA PHE A 155 5.99 2.17 -9.02
C PHE A 155 6.41 3.29 -9.98
N TYR A 156 6.35 4.57 -9.61
CA TYR A 156 6.86 5.66 -10.45
C TYR A 156 8.33 5.46 -10.78
N VAL A 157 9.12 5.07 -9.79
CA VAL A 157 10.56 4.78 -9.98
C VAL A 157 10.75 3.51 -10.83
N LEU A 158 9.96 2.45 -10.59
CA LEU A 158 10.07 1.20 -11.34
C LEU A 158 9.67 1.34 -12.81
N VAL A 159 8.67 2.16 -13.14
CA VAL A 159 8.27 2.44 -14.52
C VAL A 159 9.37 3.21 -15.26
N ALA A 160 9.99 4.21 -14.61
CA ALA A 160 11.10 4.98 -15.15
C ALA A 160 12.47 4.30 -14.98
N TYR A 161 12.51 2.99 -14.69
CA TYR A 161 13.74 2.30 -14.29
C TYR A 161 14.83 2.27 -15.36
N SER A 162 14.44 2.18 -16.63
CA SER A 162 15.38 2.22 -17.77
C SER A 162 15.73 3.66 -18.11
N ARG A 163 16.71 4.23 -17.39
CA ARG A 163 17.14 5.64 -17.50
C ARG A 163 17.65 6.03 -18.89
N THR A 164 18.00 5.08 -19.74
CA THR A 164 18.49 5.29 -21.10
C THR A 164 17.40 5.28 -22.15
N SER A 165 16.20 4.81 -21.82
CA SER A 165 15.06 4.73 -22.72
C SER A 165 14.18 5.96 -22.58
N GLN A 166 14.02 6.74 -23.66
CA GLN A 166 13.11 7.90 -23.68
C GLN A 166 11.66 7.48 -23.39
N PHE A 167 11.22 6.33 -23.90
CA PHE A 167 9.87 5.79 -23.64
C PHE A 167 9.65 5.50 -22.15
N SER A 168 10.63 4.92 -21.46
CA SER A 168 10.54 4.62 -20.04
C SER A 168 10.45 5.89 -19.20
N LEU A 169 11.25 6.89 -19.53
CA LEU A 169 11.24 8.19 -18.83
C LEU A 169 9.94 8.96 -19.07
N GLU A 170 9.44 8.98 -20.31
CA GLU A 170 8.17 9.63 -20.67
C GLU A 170 6.99 8.96 -19.95
N SER A 171 6.93 7.62 -19.97
CA SER A 171 5.89 6.86 -19.28
C SER A 171 5.93 7.07 -17.77
N GLY A 172 7.13 7.08 -17.17
CA GLY A 172 7.29 7.36 -15.76
C GLY A 172 6.84 8.77 -15.37
N LEU A 173 7.15 9.78 -16.19
CA LEU A 173 6.71 11.15 -15.96
C LEU A 173 5.19 11.29 -16.10
N LYS A 174 4.58 10.72 -17.12
CA LYS A 174 3.11 10.70 -17.28
C LYS A 174 2.43 10.05 -16.08
N TYR A 175 2.96 8.90 -15.63
CA TYR A 175 2.44 8.19 -14.49
C TYR A 175 2.55 8.99 -13.19
N LEU A 176 3.67 9.66 -12.97
CA LEU A 176 3.89 10.52 -11.80
C LEU A 176 2.90 11.69 -11.77
N ILE A 177 2.73 12.41 -12.89
CA ILE A 177 1.84 13.59 -12.95
C ILE A 177 0.38 13.17 -12.73
N LEU A 178 -0.09 12.18 -13.47
CA LEU A 178 -1.47 11.72 -13.38
C LEU A 178 -1.75 11.03 -12.03
N GLY A 179 -0.78 10.27 -11.52
CA GLY A 179 -0.88 9.63 -10.23
C GLY A 179 -0.89 10.62 -9.06
N ALA A 180 -0.04 11.65 -9.09
CA ALA A 180 -0.04 12.70 -8.07
C ALA A 180 -1.35 13.51 -8.07
N LEU A 181 -1.91 13.80 -9.25
CA LEU A 181 -3.22 14.44 -9.36
C LEU A 181 -4.32 13.57 -8.72
N SER A 182 -4.33 12.28 -9.03
CA SER A 182 -5.29 11.32 -8.44
C SER A 182 -5.16 11.23 -6.93
N SER A 183 -3.94 11.21 -6.40
CA SER A 183 -3.67 11.21 -4.96
C SER A 183 -4.17 12.47 -4.28
N GLY A 184 -4.00 13.64 -4.94
CA GLY A 184 -4.57 14.91 -4.46
C GLY A 184 -6.11 14.86 -4.41
N ILE A 185 -6.76 14.30 -5.42
CA ILE A 185 -8.23 14.12 -5.46
C ILE A 185 -8.69 13.19 -4.32
N LEU A 186 -8.00 12.05 -4.15
CA LEU A 186 -8.29 11.10 -3.07
C LEU A 186 -8.16 11.75 -1.70
N LEU A 187 -7.04 12.43 -1.44
CA LEU A 187 -6.80 13.11 -0.16
C LEU A 187 -7.82 14.20 0.11
N PHE A 188 -8.17 14.99 -0.91
CA PHE A 188 -9.18 16.03 -0.77
C PHE A 188 -10.56 15.45 -0.41
N GLY A 189 -10.94 14.32 -1.02
CA GLY A 189 -12.16 13.60 -0.66
C GLY A 189 -12.14 13.11 0.79
N ILE A 190 -11.02 12.55 1.26
CA ILE A 190 -10.84 12.11 2.64
C ILE A 190 -10.97 13.30 3.63
N VAL A 191 -10.35 14.44 3.30
CA VAL A 191 -10.43 15.66 4.14
C VAL A 191 -11.86 16.19 4.26
N LEU A 192 -12.64 16.17 3.17
CA LEU A 192 -14.05 16.59 3.21
C LEU A 192 -14.88 15.66 4.12
N LEU A 193 -14.69 14.34 4.01
CA LEU A 193 -15.38 13.38 4.87
C LEU A 193 -14.97 13.54 6.33
N TYR A 194 -13.69 13.75 6.61
CA TYR A 194 -13.18 14.02 7.95
C TYR A 194 -13.78 15.28 8.55
N GLY A 195 -13.84 16.37 7.77
CA GLY A 195 -14.35 17.64 8.23
C GLY A 195 -15.80 17.57 8.73
N ILE A 196 -16.64 16.75 8.07
CA ILE A 196 -18.04 16.58 8.48
C ILE A 196 -18.18 15.55 9.59
N ALA A 197 -17.58 14.38 9.44
CA ALA A 197 -17.74 13.29 10.42
C ALA A 197 -17.05 13.61 11.76
N GLY A 198 -16.08 14.50 11.78
CA GLY A 198 -15.41 15.01 12.98
C GLY A 198 -16.13 16.22 13.64
N ASN A 199 -17.20 16.75 13.06
CA ASN A 199 -17.92 17.89 13.62
C ASN A 199 -18.72 17.47 14.87
N PRO A 200 -18.38 17.97 16.09
CA PRO A 200 -19.03 17.57 17.33
C PRO A 200 -20.49 18.01 17.43
N GLU A 201 -20.96 18.90 16.56
CA GLU A 201 -22.35 19.35 16.53
C GLU A 201 -23.28 18.33 15.83
N LEU A 202 -22.72 17.37 15.08
CA LEU A 202 -23.50 16.38 14.37
C LEU A 202 -23.65 15.08 15.18
N MET A 203 -24.81 14.44 15.08
CA MET A 203 -25.08 13.16 15.75
C MET A 203 -24.16 12.08 15.21
N GLY A 204 -23.52 11.31 16.12
CA GLY A 204 -22.64 10.21 15.74
C GLY A 204 -21.26 10.67 15.27
N SER A 205 -20.89 11.94 15.50
CA SER A 205 -19.51 12.39 15.29
C SER A 205 -18.55 11.62 16.20
N SER A 206 -17.42 11.19 15.64
CA SER A 206 -16.40 10.44 16.37
C SER A 206 -15.03 11.11 16.22
N ARG A 207 -14.21 11.03 17.28
CA ARG A 207 -12.81 11.45 17.20
C ARG A 207 -12.02 10.62 16.17
N ASP A 208 -12.44 9.36 15.95
CA ASP A 208 -11.87 8.45 14.97
C ASP A 208 -12.66 8.44 13.65
N SER A 209 -13.12 9.61 13.22
CA SER A 209 -13.93 9.79 12.02
C SER A 209 -13.27 9.34 10.70
N LEU A 210 -11.98 9.00 10.73
CA LEU A 210 -11.25 8.40 9.60
C LEU A 210 -11.29 6.86 9.59
N ASN A 211 -11.75 6.23 10.68
CA ASN A 211 -11.98 4.78 10.72
C ASN A 211 -13.20 4.43 9.86
N TYR A 212 -13.09 3.36 9.06
CA TYR A 212 -14.16 2.97 8.12
C TYR A 212 -15.48 2.66 8.83
N ASN A 213 -15.43 1.95 9.97
CA ASN A 213 -16.61 1.57 10.72
C ASN A 213 -17.30 2.79 11.34
N GLU A 214 -16.53 3.71 11.90
CA GLU A 214 -17.07 4.94 12.50
C GLU A 214 -17.67 5.87 11.44
N LEU A 215 -17.00 6.01 10.30
CA LEU A 215 -17.54 6.80 9.18
C LEU A 215 -18.81 6.14 8.59
N ALA A 216 -18.86 4.83 8.47
CA ALA A 216 -20.06 4.12 8.00
C ALA A 216 -21.24 4.33 8.97
N LYS A 217 -21.01 4.23 10.29
CA LYS A 217 -22.02 4.54 11.32
C LYS A 217 -22.50 5.98 11.19
N PHE A 218 -21.58 6.94 11.08
CA PHE A 218 -21.91 8.34 10.90
C PHE A 218 -22.82 8.57 9.69
N ILE A 219 -22.46 8.02 8.53
CA ILE A 219 -23.24 8.14 7.29
C ILE A 219 -24.62 7.52 7.47
N THR A 220 -24.73 6.33 8.05
CA THR A 220 -26.03 5.64 8.23
C THR A 220 -26.95 6.36 9.18
N LEU A 221 -26.44 6.89 10.30
CA LEU A 221 -27.22 7.66 11.27
C LEU A 221 -27.74 8.98 10.70
N ASN A 222 -26.96 9.60 9.83
CA ASN A 222 -27.25 10.94 9.31
C ASN A 222 -27.85 10.94 7.89
N THR A 223 -28.05 9.77 7.24
CA THR A 223 -28.56 9.69 5.86
C THR A 223 -29.88 10.46 5.67
N ASN A 224 -30.74 10.50 6.70
CA ASN A 224 -32.02 11.20 6.67
C ASN A 224 -31.98 12.58 7.37
N ASN A 225 -30.95 12.86 8.15
CA ASN A 225 -30.85 14.06 9.01
C ASN A 225 -29.90 15.12 8.42
N LEU A 226 -28.97 14.74 7.55
CA LEU A 226 -28.11 15.69 6.85
C LEU A 226 -28.91 16.42 5.78
N VAL A 227 -29.10 17.72 5.97
CA VAL A 227 -29.85 18.58 5.06
C VAL A 227 -28.94 19.68 4.51
N GLY A 228 -29.13 20.03 3.23
CA GLY A 228 -28.41 21.14 2.62
C GLY A 228 -26.94 20.87 2.30
N VAL A 229 -26.06 21.76 2.77
CA VAL A 229 -24.62 21.77 2.41
C VAL A 229 -23.90 20.53 2.93
N ASP A 230 -24.20 20.05 4.13
CA ASP A 230 -23.52 18.92 4.75
C ASP A 230 -23.73 17.62 3.97
N ASN A 231 -24.97 17.38 3.49
CA ASN A 231 -25.27 16.23 2.61
C ASN A 231 -24.53 16.35 1.27
N MET A 232 -24.42 17.55 0.72
CA MET A 232 -23.68 17.79 -0.53
C MET A 232 -22.19 17.51 -0.35
N ILE A 233 -21.58 17.94 0.75
CA ILE A 233 -20.16 17.70 1.03
C ILE A 233 -19.86 16.22 1.22
N VAL A 234 -20.71 15.46 1.94
CA VAL A 234 -20.55 14.00 2.08
C VAL A 234 -20.58 13.31 0.72
N LYS A 235 -21.53 13.67 -0.15
CA LYS A 235 -21.64 13.10 -1.50
C LYS A 235 -20.41 13.42 -2.36
N ILE A 236 -19.96 14.68 -2.35
CA ILE A 236 -18.77 15.11 -3.10
C ILE A 236 -17.53 14.43 -2.54
N GLY A 237 -17.34 14.39 -1.21
CA GLY A 237 -16.22 13.73 -0.57
C GLY A 237 -16.14 12.24 -0.94
N THR A 238 -17.28 11.53 -0.85
CA THR A 238 -17.36 10.12 -1.24
C THR A 238 -17.05 9.92 -2.73
N LEU A 239 -17.59 10.76 -3.61
CA LEU A 239 -17.33 10.70 -5.04
C LEU A 239 -15.85 10.91 -5.37
N LEU A 240 -15.18 11.86 -4.69
CA LEU A 240 -13.76 12.12 -4.89
C LEU A 240 -12.89 10.95 -4.39
N VAL A 241 -13.23 10.36 -3.23
CA VAL A 241 -12.55 9.16 -2.73
C VAL A 241 -12.67 8.00 -3.72
N VAL A 242 -13.89 7.73 -4.20
CA VAL A 242 -14.13 6.67 -5.20
C VAL A 242 -13.38 6.96 -6.51
N ALA A 243 -13.41 8.19 -7.01
CA ALA A 243 -12.70 8.59 -8.22
C ALA A 243 -11.18 8.40 -8.07
N GLY A 244 -10.59 8.79 -6.93
CA GLY A 244 -9.18 8.59 -6.64
C GLY A 244 -8.79 7.11 -6.60
N ILE A 245 -9.58 6.26 -5.95
CA ILE A 245 -9.36 4.81 -5.91
C ILE A 245 -9.53 4.20 -7.32
N CYS A 246 -10.59 4.57 -8.05
CA CYS A 246 -10.82 4.10 -9.42
C CYS A 246 -9.65 4.43 -10.36
N PHE A 247 -9.04 5.60 -10.19
CA PHE A 247 -7.83 5.93 -10.93
C PHE A 247 -6.67 4.99 -10.58
N LYS A 248 -6.46 4.70 -9.29
CA LYS A 248 -5.36 3.82 -8.81
C LYS A 248 -5.48 2.39 -9.34
N ILE A 249 -6.69 1.85 -9.43
CA ILE A 249 -6.95 0.51 -9.99
C ILE A 249 -7.11 0.51 -11.52
N GLY A 250 -7.04 1.66 -12.17
CA GLY A 250 -7.22 1.76 -13.62
C GLY A 250 -8.62 1.41 -14.11
N ALA A 251 -9.66 1.65 -13.28
CA ALA A 251 -11.04 1.40 -13.67
C ALA A 251 -11.54 2.42 -14.72
N VAL A 252 -12.47 1.98 -15.56
CA VAL A 252 -13.13 2.86 -16.56
C VAL A 252 -13.95 3.93 -15.82
N PRO A 253 -13.83 5.23 -16.17
CA PRO A 253 -13.11 5.85 -17.29
C PRO A 253 -11.66 6.30 -16.98
N PHE A 254 -11.12 5.99 -15.82
CA PHE A 254 -9.83 6.51 -15.32
C PHE A 254 -8.60 5.72 -15.79
N GLN A 255 -8.72 4.85 -16.77
CA GLN A 255 -7.68 3.91 -17.25
C GLN A 255 -6.67 4.53 -18.25
N ILE A 256 -6.76 5.82 -18.56
CA ILE A 256 -5.99 6.47 -19.64
C ILE A 256 -4.46 6.31 -19.46
N TRP A 257 -3.97 6.22 -18.21
CA TRP A 257 -2.54 6.08 -17.91
C TRP A 257 -2.00 4.66 -18.13
N VAL A 258 -2.86 3.64 -18.12
CA VAL A 258 -2.46 2.22 -18.10
C VAL A 258 -1.66 1.79 -19.32
N PRO A 259 -2.10 2.09 -20.59
CA PRO A 259 -1.37 1.68 -21.79
C PRO A 259 0.04 2.25 -21.85
N ASP A 260 0.20 3.54 -21.58
CA ASP A 260 1.48 4.23 -21.64
C ASP A 260 2.48 3.68 -20.61
N VAL A 261 2.00 3.44 -19.38
CA VAL A 261 2.81 2.89 -18.30
C VAL A 261 3.26 1.47 -18.62
N TYR A 262 2.37 0.63 -19.16
CA TYR A 262 2.71 -0.75 -19.49
C TYR A 262 3.68 -0.88 -20.67
N GLN A 263 3.64 0.08 -21.61
CA GLN A 263 4.58 0.11 -22.71
C GLN A 263 5.99 0.53 -22.28
N GLY A 264 6.10 1.46 -21.32
CA GLY A 264 7.39 2.00 -20.88
C GLY A 264 8.06 1.25 -19.73
N ALA A 265 7.29 0.49 -18.95
CA ALA A 265 7.82 -0.24 -17.79
C ALA A 265 8.65 -1.47 -18.18
N PRO A 266 9.64 -1.87 -17.36
CA PRO A 266 10.35 -3.14 -17.52
C PRO A 266 9.37 -4.34 -17.50
N THR A 267 9.60 -5.35 -18.34
CA THR A 267 8.71 -6.52 -18.48
C THR A 267 8.31 -7.20 -17.17
N PRO A 268 9.20 -7.39 -16.17
CA PRO A 268 8.80 -7.99 -14.89
C PRO A 268 7.78 -7.14 -14.13
N VAL A 269 7.90 -5.81 -14.20
CA VAL A 269 6.96 -4.86 -13.54
C VAL A 269 5.62 -4.89 -14.24
N THR A 270 5.61 -4.84 -15.57
CA THR A 270 4.38 -4.92 -16.37
C THR A 270 3.66 -6.24 -16.17
N ALA A 271 4.37 -7.37 -16.14
CA ALA A 271 3.77 -8.70 -15.96
C ALA A 271 2.97 -8.78 -14.65
N VAL A 272 3.50 -8.23 -13.56
CA VAL A 272 2.83 -8.24 -12.24
C VAL A 272 1.69 -7.25 -12.21
N SER A 273 1.92 -6.02 -12.63
CA SER A 273 0.88 -5.00 -12.68
C SER A 273 -0.30 -5.44 -13.56
N TYR A 274 -0.02 -6.05 -14.72
CA TYR A 274 -1.04 -6.56 -15.63
C TYR A 274 -1.88 -7.68 -15.00
N THR A 275 -1.25 -8.67 -14.37
CA THR A 275 -1.98 -9.80 -13.78
C THR A 275 -2.87 -9.39 -12.59
N HIS A 276 -2.43 -8.42 -11.79
CA HIS A 276 -3.20 -7.98 -10.62
C HIS A 276 -4.27 -6.95 -10.92
N LEU A 277 -4.07 -6.08 -11.92
CA LEU A 277 -4.99 -4.97 -12.21
C LEU A 277 -5.97 -5.25 -13.36
N THR A 278 -5.58 -6.05 -14.36
CA THR A 278 -6.36 -6.14 -15.60
C THR A 278 -7.10 -7.45 -15.82
N LEU A 279 -6.69 -8.56 -15.21
CA LEU A 279 -7.42 -9.82 -15.36
C LEU A 279 -8.90 -9.73 -14.96
N PRO A 280 -9.31 -8.99 -13.92
CA PRO A 280 -10.73 -8.82 -13.60
C PRO A 280 -11.50 -7.95 -14.58
N THR A 281 -10.83 -7.10 -15.37
CA THR A 281 -11.49 -6.11 -16.22
C THR A 281 -11.61 -6.51 -17.69
N THR A 282 -10.91 -7.56 -18.13
CA THR A 282 -10.95 -8.04 -19.53
C THR A 282 -12.13 -8.98 -19.81
N TRP A 283 -12.92 -9.33 -18.82
CA TRP A 283 -14.09 -10.19 -18.94
C TRP A 283 -15.44 -9.43 -18.91
N LEU A 284 -15.40 -8.11 -18.88
CA LEU A 284 -16.52 -7.20 -19.03
C LEU A 284 -16.37 -6.38 -20.31
#